data_c5edf0f87117391532d2fb0fe51419b2
#
_entry.id   c5edf0f87117391532d2fb0fe51419b2
#
_cell.length_a   1.000
_cell.length_b   1.000
_cell.length_c   1.000
_cell.angle_alpha   90.00
_cell.angle_beta   90.00
_cell.angle_gamma   90.00
#
_symmetry.space_group_name_H-M   'P 1'
#
loop_
_entity.id
_entity.type
_entity.pdbx_description
1 polymer ?
#
loop_
_entity_poly.entity_id
_entity_poly.type
_entity_poly.pdbx_seq_one_letter_code
_entity_poly.pdbx_strand_id
1 'polypeptide(L)'
;HCDLLDPGDEHVPIATLWPEVANQTITLMAPSKTYNLAGLHCGFAIIQNSKLRQTLQTFSSGLIPGVNVMGHVATLAAFRSGQEWLGQVLHYLRENRDYLAQYIKEKLPSIRMTKMEATYMAWLDCRETGISGNPFGFFLKEAKVALNDGVTFGRGGEGFVRLNFACPRKTLTEALNRMSFALEKL
;
A
#
# COMPACT_ATOMS: atom_id res chain seq x y z
N HIS A 1 -2.70 -3.90 4.85
CA HIS A 1 -3.62 -2.83 4.40
C HIS A 1 -5.11 -3.19 4.63
N CYS A 2 -5.38 -4.18 5.47
CA CYS A 2 -6.72 -4.75 5.67
C CYS A 2 -7.79 -3.75 6.15
N ASP A 3 -7.37 -2.67 6.80
CA ASP A 3 -8.28 -1.62 7.29
C ASP A 3 -8.40 -0.43 6.32
N LEU A 4 -7.64 -0.44 5.22
CA LEU A 4 -7.61 0.66 4.25
C LEU A 4 -8.55 0.33 3.07
N LEU A 5 -9.85 0.29 3.37
CA LEU A 5 -10.91 -0.12 2.45
C LEU A 5 -11.88 1.03 2.19
N ASP A 6 -12.70 0.88 1.16
CA ASP A 6 -13.85 1.77 0.94
C ASP A 6 -14.97 1.47 1.95
N PRO A 7 -15.86 2.45 2.24
CA PRO A 7 -16.99 2.22 3.11
C PRO A 7 -17.90 1.12 2.55
N GLY A 8 -18.20 0.15 3.40
CA GLY A 8 -19.04 -0.99 3.04
C GLY A 8 -18.27 -2.21 2.55
N ASP A 9 -16.96 -2.06 2.28
CA ASP A 9 -16.12 -3.20 1.96
C ASP A 9 -15.55 -3.83 3.24
N GLU A 10 -15.36 -5.14 3.21
CA GLU A 10 -14.84 -5.92 4.33
C GLU A 10 -13.64 -6.76 3.88
N HIS A 11 -12.58 -6.73 4.66
CA HIS A 11 -11.44 -7.64 4.46
C HIS A 11 -11.77 -9.03 4.99
N VAL A 12 -11.72 -10.02 4.12
CA VAL A 12 -11.95 -11.42 4.47
C VAL A 12 -10.60 -12.15 4.61
N PRO A 13 -10.07 -12.38 5.83
CA PRO A 13 -8.87 -13.18 6.01
C PRO A 13 -9.12 -14.62 5.56
N ILE A 14 -8.18 -15.21 4.84
CA ILE A 14 -8.33 -16.61 4.35
C ILE A 14 -8.60 -17.61 5.49
N ALA A 15 -8.06 -17.35 6.68
CA ALA A 15 -8.25 -18.18 7.86
C ALA A 15 -9.70 -18.17 8.42
N THR A 16 -10.58 -17.27 7.93
CA THR A 16 -11.99 -17.21 8.36
C THR A 16 -12.91 -18.00 7.45
N LEU A 17 -12.43 -18.53 6.33
CA LEU A 17 -13.26 -19.22 5.36
C LEU A 17 -13.77 -20.56 5.86
N TRP A 18 -12.86 -21.41 6.41
CA TRP A 18 -13.20 -22.72 6.97
C TRP A 18 -12.21 -23.11 8.09
N PRO A 19 -12.64 -23.94 9.06
CA PRO A 19 -11.78 -24.41 10.15
C PRO A 19 -10.52 -25.15 9.67
N GLU A 20 -10.64 -25.93 8.59
CA GLU A 20 -9.52 -26.68 8.00
C GLU A 20 -8.47 -25.73 7.41
N VAL A 21 -8.91 -24.65 6.77
CA VAL A 21 -8.03 -23.59 6.23
C VAL A 21 -7.35 -22.85 7.37
N ALA A 22 -8.12 -22.46 8.41
CA ALA A 22 -7.57 -21.79 9.58
C ALA A 22 -6.48 -22.62 10.27
N ASN A 23 -6.66 -23.94 10.33
CA ASN A 23 -5.72 -24.88 10.95
C ASN A 23 -4.40 -25.02 10.17
N GLN A 24 -4.36 -24.59 8.91
CA GLN A 24 -3.18 -24.63 8.03
C GLN A 24 -2.63 -23.22 7.71
N THR A 25 -3.18 -22.18 8.33
CA THR A 25 -2.87 -20.78 7.99
C THR A 25 -2.04 -20.10 9.08
N ILE A 26 -1.06 -19.33 8.66
CA ILE A 26 -0.36 -18.31 9.45
C ILE A 26 -0.78 -16.94 8.90
N THR A 27 -1.55 -16.19 9.68
CA THR A 27 -1.94 -14.82 9.31
C THR A 27 -0.96 -13.84 9.95
N LEU A 28 -0.24 -13.09 9.12
CA LEU A 28 0.69 -12.06 9.56
C LEU A 28 0.02 -10.69 9.46
N MET A 29 0.02 -9.93 10.54
CA MET A 29 -0.60 -8.61 10.62
C MET A 29 0.32 -7.61 11.32
N ALA A 30 0.08 -6.32 11.04
CA ALA A 30 0.78 -5.23 11.70
C ALA A 30 -0.05 -3.94 11.64
N PRO A 31 0.03 -3.05 12.64
CA PRO A 31 -0.59 -1.73 12.61
C PRO A 31 0.15 -0.76 11.68
N SER A 32 1.25 -1.19 11.11
CA SER A 32 2.23 -0.38 10.36
C SER A 32 1.61 0.46 9.24
N LYS A 33 0.66 -0.09 8.50
CA LYS A 33 0.03 0.60 7.36
C LYS A 33 -1.23 1.35 7.78
N THR A 34 -2.07 0.71 8.57
CA THR A 34 -3.31 1.29 9.07
C THR A 34 -3.08 2.54 9.92
N TYR A 35 -2.09 2.50 10.81
CA TYR A 35 -1.82 3.56 11.78
C TYR A 35 -0.48 4.28 11.55
N ASN A 36 0.16 4.11 10.40
CA ASN A 36 1.43 4.75 10.05
C ASN A 36 2.55 4.50 11.07
N LEU A 37 2.66 3.27 11.58
CA LEU A 37 3.62 2.88 12.62
C LEU A 37 4.78 2.03 12.11
N ALA A 38 5.06 2.05 10.81
CA ALA A 38 6.07 1.17 10.19
C ALA A 38 7.45 1.30 10.82
N GLY A 39 7.87 2.51 11.22
CA GLY A 39 9.16 2.77 11.85
C GLY A 39 9.34 2.14 13.23
N LEU A 40 8.26 1.67 13.87
CA LEU A 40 8.28 1.04 15.20
C LEU A 40 8.37 -0.49 15.15
N HIS A 41 8.33 -1.09 13.95
CA HIS A 41 8.58 -2.51 13.70
C HIS A 41 7.79 -3.46 14.60
N CYS A 42 6.47 -3.26 14.75
CA CYS A 42 5.60 -4.16 15.48
C CYS A 42 4.71 -4.93 14.50
N GLY A 43 4.82 -6.25 14.52
CA GLY A 43 3.95 -7.17 13.79
C GLY A 43 3.62 -8.36 14.67
N PHE A 44 2.56 -9.09 14.33
CA PHE A 44 2.14 -10.28 15.05
C PHE A 44 1.60 -11.35 14.11
N ALA A 45 1.66 -12.59 14.56
CA ALA A 45 1.12 -13.75 13.86
C ALA A 45 -0.08 -14.32 14.60
N ILE A 46 -1.17 -14.59 13.89
CA ILE A 46 -2.36 -15.29 14.39
C ILE A 46 -2.31 -16.70 13.82
N ILE A 47 -2.20 -17.70 14.69
CA ILE A 47 -2.05 -19.11 14.31
C ILE A 47 -2.92 -19.95 15.23
N GLN A 48 -3.99 -20.54 14.71
CA GLN A 48 -4.90 -21.39 15.49
C GLN A 48 -4.28 -22.73 15.83
N ASN A 49 -3.59 -23.34 14.88
CA ASN A 49 -2.90 -24.64 15.07
C ASN A 49 -1.70 -24.48 16.02
N SER A 50 -1.79 -25.11 17.19
CA SER A 50 -0.75 -25.06 18.23
C SER A 50 0.58 -25.64 17.78
N LYS A 51 0.56 -26.74 16.99
CA LYS A 51 1.78 -27.35 16.46
C LYS A 51 2.48 -26.44 15.45
N LEU A 52 1.72 -25.82 14.54
CA LEU A 52 2.24 -24.86 13.58
C LEU A 52 2.81 -23.61 14.28
N ARG A 53 2.11 -23.13 15.32
CA ARG A 53 2.57 -21.99 16.14
C ARG A 53 3.89 -22.31 16.86
N GLN A 54 3.99 -23.49 17.47
CA GLN A 54 5.23 -23.93 18.15
C GLN A 54 6.38 -24.09 17.15
N THR A 55 6.11 -24.65 15.98
CA THR A 55 7.10 -24.75 14.90
C THR A 55 7.64 -23.38 14.51
N LEU A 56 6.74 -22.41 14.24
CA LEU A 56 7.15 -21.05 13.91
C LEU A 56 8.00 -20.42 15.04
N GLN A 57 7.57 -20.55 16.29
CA GLN A 57 8.31 -20.02 17.46
C GLN A 57 9.72 -20.61 17.56
N THR A 58 9.85 -21.92 17.37
CA THR A 58 11.14 -22.61 17.43
C THR A 58 12.08 -22.12 16.33
N PHE A 59 11.60 -22.06 15.07
CA PHE A 59 12.45 -21.65 13.96
C PHE A 59 12.74 -20.15 13.93
N SER A 60 11.88 -19.31 14.47
CA SER A 60 12.10 -17.85 14.55
C SER A 60 12.97 -17.44 15.75
N SER A 61 13.17 -18.33 16.71
CA SER A 61 13.96 -18.04 17.90
C SER A 61 15.41 -17.69 17.54
N GLY A 62 15.87 -16.54 18.00
CA GLY A 62 17.20 -16.01 17.70
C GLY A 62 17.38 -15.40 16.29
N LEU A 63 16.41 -15.59 15.36
CA LEU A 63 16.43 -15.01 14.02
C LEU A 63 15.64 -13.72 13.93
N ILE A 64 14.49 -13.67 14.62
CA ILE A 64 13.60 -12.50 14.62
C ILE A 64 13.76 -11.78 15.96
N PRO A 65 14.21 -10.51 15.94
CA PRO A 65 14.31 -9.74 17.17
C PRO A 65 12.91 -9.50 17.78
N GLY A 66 12.84 -9.43 19.11
CA GLY A 66 11.62 -9.06 19.82
C GLY A 66 11.16 -7.64 19.46
N VAL A 67 9.86 -7.39 19.60
CA VAL A 67 9.30 -6.06 19.41
C VAL A 67 9.83 -5.12 20.49
N ASN A 68 10.27 -3.94 20.10
CA ASN A 68 10.72 -2.91 21.05
C ASN A 68 9.54 -2.35 21.87
N VAL A 69 9.83 -1.77 23.04
CA VAL A 69 8.82 -1.24 23.96
C VAL A 69 7.92 -0.19 23.30
N MET A 70 8.48 0.72 22.50
CA MET A 70 7.72 1.76 21.83
C MET A 70 6.76 1.16 20.79
N GLY A 71 7.18 0.10 20.08
CA GLY A 71 6.32 -0.64 19.15
C GLY A 71 5.11 -1.26 19.86
N HIS A 72 5.30 -1.86 21.04
CA HIS A 72 4.20 -2.38 21.84
C HIS A 72 3.25 -1.28 22.32
N VAL A 73 3.78 -0.21 22.91
CA VAL A 73 2.96 0.90 23.45
C VAL A 73 2.18 1.58 22.33
N ALA A 74 2.81 1.87 21.21
CA ALA A 74 2.16 2.52 20.07
C ALA A 74 1.07 1.63 19.45
N THR A 75 1.34 0.33 19.31
CA THR A 75 0.35 -0.63 18.79
C THR A 75 -0.87 -0.69 19.70
N LEU A 76 -0.64 -0.77 21.02
CA LEU A 76 -1.73 -0.79 22.00
C LEU A 76 -2.56 0.49 21.98
N ALA A 77 -1.91 1.65 21.91
CA ALA A 77 -2.59 2.94 21.82
C ALA A 77 -3.40 3.06 20.51
N ALA A 78 -2.83 2.66 19.39
CA ALA A 78 -3.49 2.66 18.08
C ALA A 78 -4.78 1.82 18.08
N PHE A 79 -4.71 0.59 18.57
CA PHE A 79 -5.88 -0.29 18.61
C PHE A 79 -6.93 0.12 19.65
N ARG A 80 -6.53 0.74 20.76
CA ARG A 80 -7.47 1.20 21.80
C ARG A 80 -8.15 2.51 21.49
N SER A 81 -7.42 3.44 20.85
CA SER A 81 -7.84 4.85 20.77
C SER A 81 -7.66 5.47 19.37
N GLY A 82 -7.18 4.72 18.37
CA GLY A 82 -6.87 5.24 17.05
C GLY A 82 -8.03 5.29 16.07
N GLN A 83 -9.23 4.87 16.44
CA GLN A 83 -10.36 4.71 15.51
C GLN A 83 -10.80 6.04 14.89
N GLU A 84 -10.88 7.11 15.66
CA GLU A 84 -11.25 8.43 15.14
C GLU A 84 -10.22 8.95 14.14
N TRP A 85 -8.94 8.86 14.48
CA TRP A 85 -7.84 9.21 13.57
C TRP A 85 -7.89 8.39 12.29
N LEU A 86 -8.12 7.08 12.38
CA LEU A 86 -8.24 6.20 11.22
C LEU A 86 -9.38 6.65 10.31
N GLY A 87 -10.55 6.99 10.87
CA GLY A 87 -11.69 7.48 10.11
C GLY A 87 -11.36 8.74 9.30
N GLN A 88 -10.63 9.69 9.91
CA GLN A 88 -10.19 10.91 9.23
C GLN A 88 -9.17 10.60 8.11
N VAL A 89 -8.21 9.70 8.36
CA VAL A 89 -7.22 9.29 7.36
C VAL A 89 -7.88 8.58 6.18
N LEU A 90 -8.81 7.66 6.43
CA LEU A 90 -9.54 6.98 5.37
C LEU A 90 -10.33 7.95 4.48
N HIS A 91 -10.95 8.96 5.10
CA HIS A 91 -11.63 10.03 4.34
C HIS A 91 -10.65 10.78 3.44
N TYR A 92 -9.54 11.23 4.00
CA TYR A 92 -8.50 11.96 3.27
C TYR A 92 -7.87 11.15 2.12
N LEU A 93 -7.62 9.86 2.36
CA LEU A 93 -7.08 8.96 1.33
C LEU A 93 -8.06 8.76 0.17
N ARG A 94 -9.36 8.64 0.45
CA ARG A 94 -10.39 8.58 -0.58
C ARG A 94 -10.43 9.85 -1.43
N GLU A 95 -10.41 11.02 -0.80
CA GLU A 95 -10.33 12.29 -1.53
C GLU A 95 -9.09 12.39 -2.41
N ASN A 96 -7.93 11.91 -1.93
CA ASN A 96 -6.72 11.87 -2.73
C ASN A 96 -6.84 10.89 -3.90
N ARG A 97 -7.43 9.72 -3.70
CA ARG A 97 -7.67 8.73 -4.75
C ARG A 97 -8.58 9.30 -5.84
N ASP A 98 -9.69 9.90 -5.44
CA ASP A 98 -10.68 10.43 -6.37
C ASP A 98 -10.10 11.61 -7.17
N TYR A 99 -9.34 12.47 -6.50
CA TYR A 99 -8.57 13.53 -7.15
C TYR A 99 -7.55 12.98 -8.15
N LEU A 100 -6.79 11.95 -7.78
CA LEU A 100 -5.82 11.29 -8.65
C LEU A 100 -6.52 10.71 -9.90
N ALA A 101 -7.63 10.01 -9.72
CA ALA A 101 -8.40 9.41 -10.81
C ALA A 101 -8.92 10.47 -11.78
N GLN A 102 -9.47 11.56 -11.25
CA GLN A 102 -9.93 12.69 -12.06
C GLN A 102 -8.78 13.36 -12.81
N TYR A 103 -7.67 13.62 -12.13
CA TYR A 103 -6.50 14.24 -12.74
C TYR A 103 -5.94 13.40 -13.90
N ILE A 104 -5.80 12.09 -13.69
CA ILE A 104 -5.36 11.16 -14.74
C ILE A 104 -6.31 11.24 -15.95
N LYS A 105 -7.62 11.14 -15.71
CA LYS A 105 -8.62 11.19 -16.78
C LYS A 105 -8.57 12.49 -17.61
N GLU A 106 -8.33 13.62 -16.94
CA GLU A 106 -8.39 14.94 -17.59
C GLU A 106 -7.07 15.41 -18.19
N LYS A 107 -5.95 15.10 -17.52
CA LYS A 107 -4.62 15.66 -17.83
C LYS A 107 -3.60 14.64 -18.31
N LEU A 108 -3.83 13.36 -18.05
CA LEU A 108 -2.92 12.26 -18.40
C LEU A 108 -3.66 11.12 -19.11
N PRO A 109 -4.43 11.38 -20.20
CA PRO A 109 -5.32 10.39 -20.80
C PRO A 109 -4.59 9.17 -21.38
N SER A 110 -3.29 9.25 -21.60
CA SER A 110 -2.43 8.13 -22.03
C SER A 110 -2.01 7.22 -20.88
N ILE A 111 -2.30 7.58 -19.62
CA ILE A 111 -2.11 6.72 -18.44
C ILE A 111 -3.47 6.13 -18.06
N ARG A 112 -3.49 4.83 -17.79
CA ARG A 112 -4.69 4.16 -17.26
C ARG A 112 -4.44 3.78 -15.80
N MET A 113 -5.38 4.11 -14.93
CA MET A 113 -5.36 3.70 -13.52
C MET A 113 -6.31 2.52 -13.32
N THR A 114 -5.82 1.45 -12.70
CA THR A 114 -6.66 0.34 -12.28
C THR A 114 -7.67 0.81 -11.22
N LYS A 115 -8.93 0.33 -11.30
CA LYS A 115 -9.92 0.57 -10.25
C LYS A 115 -9.38 0.09 -8.91
N MET A 116 -9.49 0.93 -7.90
CA MET A 116 -8.99 0.65 -6.56
C MET A 116 -10.14 0.47 -5.58
N GLU A 117 -10.09 -0.60 -4.81
CA GLU A 117 -11.06 -0.93 -3.75
C GLU A 117 -10.39 -0.85 -2.36
N ALA A 118 -9.05 -0.78 -2.31
CA ALA A 118 -8.30 -0.78 -1.08
C ALA A 118 -6.96 -0.06 -1.21
N THR A 119 -6.31 0.20 -0.08
CA THR A 119 -4.95 0.74 0.02
C THR A 119 -4.80 2.20 -0.43
N TYR A 120 -3.60 2.67 -0.52
CA TYR A 120 -3.20 4.00 -1.00
C TYR A 120 -2.14 3.92 -2.12
N MET A 121 -2.12 2.79 -2.85
CA MET A 121 -1.15 2.49 -3.90
C MET A 121 -1.87 2.38 -5.23
N ALA A 122 -1.76 3.40 -6.08
CA ALA A 122 -2.30 3.35 -7.42
C ALA A 122 -1.37 2.62 -8.38
N TRP A 123 -1.93 1.70 -9.18
CA TRP A 123 -1.23 1.00 -10.25
C TRP A 123 -1.54 1.68 -11.56
N LEU A 124 -0.52 2.24 -12.21
CA LEU A 124 -0.64 3.07 -13.39
C LEU A 124 -0.04 2.36 -14.60
N ASP A 125 -0.86 2.13 -15.62
CA ASP A 125 -0.45 1.61 -16.92
C ASP A 125 0.02 2.77 -17.80
N CYS A 126 1.31 2.80 -18.11
CA CYS A 126 1.96 3.83 -18.91
C CYS A 126 2.32 3.36 -20.33
N ARG A 127 1.84 2.21 -20.78
CA ARG A 127 2.23 1.61 -22.08
C ARG A 127 1.77 2.43 -23.30
N GLU A 128 0.76 3.28 -23.13
CA GLU A 128 0.24 4.15 -24.20
C GLU A 128 0.76 5.60 -24.13
N THR A 129 1.73 5.88 -23.24
CA THR A 129 2.24 7.25 -23.04
C THR A 129 3.23 7.72 -24.11
N GLY A 130 3.74 6.81 -24.95
CA GLY A 130 4.81 7.13 -25.90
C GLY A 130 6.22 7.15 -25.29
N ILE A 131 6.35 6.87 -23.97
CA ILE A 131 7.65 6.80 -23.31
C ILE A 131 8.48 5.68 -23.91
N SER A 132 9.67 6.03 -24.43
CA SER A 132 10.65 5.04 -24.86
C SER A 132 11.37 4.46 -23.63
N GLY A 133 11.25 3.13 -23.43
CA GLY A 133 11.88 2.42 -22.32
C GLY A 133 11.02 2.36 -21.06
N ASN A 134 11.68 2.41 -19.89
CA ASN A 134 11.02 2.22 -18.60
C ASN A 134 10.36 3.50 -18.08
N PRO A 135 9.02 3.53 -17.83
CA PRO A 135 8.33 4.70 -17.31
C PRO A 135 8.85 5.19 -15.95
N PHE A 136 9.28 4.29 -15.07
CA PHE A 136 9.90 4.68 -13.80
C PHE A 136 11.13 5.55 -14.03
N GLY A 137 12.05 5.10 -14.89
CA GLY A 137 13.26 5.87 -15.22
C GLY A 137 12.95 7.23 -15.86
N PHE A 138 11.94 7.26 -16.73
CA PHE A 138 11.48 8.50 -17.37
C PHE A 138 10.95 9.50 -16.33
N PHE A 139 9.98 9.12 -15.49
CA PHE A 139 9.42 10.02 -14.48
C PHE A 139 10.44 10.46 -13.45
N LEU A 140 11.35 9.58 -13.04
CA LEU A 140 12.43 9.95 -12.13
C LEU A 140 13.35 11.01 -12.75
N LYS A 141 13.73 10.84 -13.99
CA LYS A 141 14.70 11.70 -14.67
C LYS A 141 14.06 13.01 -15.13
N GLU A 142 12.91 12.96 -15.83
CA GLU A 142 12.33 14.12 -16.50
C GLU A 142 11.32 14.86 -15.60
N ALA A 143 10.51 14.14 -14.82
CA ALA A 143 9.55 14.74 -13.90
C ALA A 143 10.10 14.99 -12.48
N LYS A 144 11.23 14.38 -12.11
CA LYS A 144 11.75 14.36 -10.74
C LYS A 144 10.72 13.79 -9.74
N VAL A 145 9.98 12.78 -10.18
CA VAL A 145 8.99 12.07 -9.39
C VAL A 145 9.44 10.62 -9.23
N ALA A 146 9.72 10.22 -7.98
CA ALA A 146 10.11 8.86 -7.64
C ALA A 146 8.86 8.00 -7.41
N LEU A 147 8.56 7.13 -8.36
CA LEU A 147 7.51 6.10 -8.27
C LEU A 147 8.14 4.74 -7.90
N ASN A 148 7.34 3.69 -7.82
CA ASN A 148 7.90 2.35 -7.78
C ASN A 148 7.87 1.75 -9.19
N ASP A 149 8.96 1.12 -9.59
CA ASP A 149 9.07 0.45 -10.89
C ASP A 149 8.21 -0.82 -10.92
N GLY A 150 7.34 -0.93 -11.93
CA GLY A 150 6.45 -2.06 -12.08
C GLY A 150 7.15 -3.40 -12.21
N VAL A 151 8.32 -3.45 -12.87
CA VAL A 151 9.08 -4.70 -13.07
C VAL A 151 9.53 -5.34 -11.75
N THR A 152 9.65 -4.55 -10.67
CA THR A 152 10.02 -5.07 -9.34
C THR A 152 8.92 -5.93 -8.71
N PHE A 153 7.70 -5.91 -9.27
CA PHE A 153 6.55 -6.70 -8.80
C PHE A 153 6.36 -8.01 -9.58
N GLY A 154 7.24 -8.31 -10.53
CA GLY A 154 7.24 -9.55 -11.28
C GLY A 154 6.78 -9.39 -12.74
N ARG A 155 6.51 -10.55 -13.39
CA ARG A 155 6.09 -10.59 -14.80
C ARG A 155 4.79 -9.83 -15.01
N GLY A 156 4.73 -9.03 -16.08
CA GLY A 156 3.59 -8.20 -16.41
C GLY A 156 3.63 -6.81 -15.76
N GLY A 157 4.72 -6.47 -15.04
CA GLY A 157 4.94 -5.13 -14.51
C GLY A 157 5.63 -4.17 -15.49
N GLU A 158 6.03 -4.66 -16.65
CA GLU A 158 6.67 -3.87 -17.69
C GLU A 158 5.70 -2.80 -18.24
N GLY A 159 6.15 -1.56 -18.27
CA GLY A 159 5.32 -0.42 -18.68
C GLY A 159 4.38 0.13 -17.62
N PHE A 160 4.47 -0.40 -16.39
CA PHE A 160 3.69 0.08 -15.25
C PHE A 160 4.55 0.79 -14.21
N VAL A 161 3.91 1.66 -13.43
CA VAL A 161 4.49 2.25 -12.22
C VAL A 161 3.47 2.24 -11.09
N ARG A 162 3.95 2.15 -9.84
CA ARG A 162 3.11 2.26 -8.65
C ARG A 162 3.30 3.63 -7.99
N LEU A 163 2.20 4.37 -7.84
CA LEU A 163 2.17 5.66 -7.18
C LEU A 163 1.57 5.53 -5.78
N ASN A 164 2.27 6.01 -4.77
CA ASN A 164 1.76 6.15 -3.41
C ASN A 164 1.11 7.54 -3.26
N PHE A 165 -0.20 7.59 -2.98
CA PHE A 165 -0.94 8.85 -2.78
C PHE A 165 -1.25 9.15 -1.31
N ALA A 166 -0.70 8.38 -0.35
CA ALA A 166 -0.78 8.70 1.07
C ALA A 166 0.20 9.83 1.44
N CYS A 167 -0.03 10.99 0.90
CA CYS A 167 0.75 12.19 1.12
C CYS A 167 -0.17 13.42 1.14
N PRO A 168 0.32 14.60 1.58
CA PRO A 168 -0.45 15.83 1.48
C PRO A 168 -0.92 16.11 0.05
N ARG A 169 -2.15 16.59 -0.12
CA ARG A 169 -2.74 16.91 -1.44
C ARG A 169 -1.81 17.79 -2.28
N LYS A 170 -1.15 18.78 -1.67
CA LYS A 170 -0.18 19.66 -2.36
C LYS A 170 0.96 18.86 -3.00
N THR A 171 1.51 17.87 -2.28
CA THR A 171 2.58 17.00 -2.79
C THR A 171 2.09 16.15 -3.97
N LEU A 172 0.89 15.57 -3.85
CA LEU A 172 0.28 14.78 -4.92
C LEU A 172 0.06 15.65 -6.16
N THR A 173 -0.55 16.83 -6.00
CA THR A 173 -0.80 17.77 -7.10
C THR A 173 0.49 18.18 -7.80
N GLU A 174 1.54 18.49 -7.05
CA GLU A 174 2.83 18.87 -7.62
C GLU A 174 3.46 17.72 -8.40
N ALA A 175 3.42 16.50 -7.88
CA ALA A 175 3.93 15.32 -8.58
C ALA A 175 3.19 15.09 -9.91
N LEU A 176 1.86 15.16 -9.88
CA LEU A 176 1.03 14.99 -11.08
C LEU A 176 1.27 16.08 -12.14
N ASN A 177 1.41 17.34 -11.72
CA ASN A 177 1.74 18.43 -12.63
C ASN A 177 3.10 18.23 -13.30
N ARG A 178 4.10 17.77 -12.56
CA ARG A 178 5.43 17.45 -13.10
C ARG A 178 5.38 16.27 -14.07
N MET A 179 4.60 15.26 -13.78
CA MET A 179 4.39 14.12 -14.69
C MET A 179 3.71 14.56 -15.98
N SER A 180 2.65 15.40 -15.90
CA SER A 180 1.97 15.96 -17.08
C SER A 180 2.94 16.77 -17.95
N PHE A 181 3.66 17.71 -17.36
CA PHE A 181 4.63 18.53 -18.06
C PHE A 181 5.77 17.73 -18.73
N ALA A 182 6.19 16.62 -18.11
CA ALA A 182 7.20 15.75 -18.70
C ALA A 182 6.66 14.99 -19.92
N LEU A 183 5.40 14.53 -19.87
CA LEU A 183 4.76 13.84 -21.00
C LEU A 183 4.44 14.78 -22.17
N GLU A 184 4.11 16.05 -21.91
CA GLU A 184 3.88 17.06 -22.95
C GLU A 184 5.13 17.36 -23.80
N LYS A 185 6.31 16.92 -23.34
CA LYS A 185 7.58 17.12 -24.04
C LYS A 185 8.03 15.91 -24.87
N LEU A 186 7.26 14.82 -24.87
CA LEU A 186 7.50 13.66 -25.73
C LEU A 186 7.07 13.92 -27.17
#